data_70189d62d1d3361b2441ffb9636824c2
#
_entry.id   70189d62d1d3361b2441ffb9636824c2
#
_cell.length_a   1.000
_cell.length_b   1.000
_cell.length_c   1.000
_cell.angle_alpha   90.00
_cell.angle_beta   90.00
_cell.angle_gamma   90.00
#
_symmetry.space_group_name_H-M   'P 1'
#
loop_
_entity.id
_entity.type
_entity.pdbx_description
1 polymer ?
#
loop_
_entity_poly.entity_id
_entity_poly.type
_entity_poly.pdbx_seq_one_letter_code
_entity_poly.pdbx_strand_id
1 'polypeptide(L)'
;MQYKEYGSTNAKTIVFLHGGGLSWWNYREEAEMLKNEYHIIVPILDGHAGSDKPFSTIESNARDIISFIREYLNGSVFMLCGLSLGGQIALEMLSQQGDICQHAIIESAVVISSGITNVLISPAFRLSYPLVKQRWFAKMQFRQLRLKAELFEDYYRDTAAVQKNDMIAFLKAS
;
A
#
# COMPACT_ATOMS: atom_id res chain seq x y z
N MET A 1 5.72 -0.38 -13.02
CA MET A 1 4.91 -0.57 -11.79
C MET A 1 4.02 -1.79 -11.95
N GLN A 2 4.03 -2.71 -11.00
CA GLN A 2 3.15 -3.89 -11.00
C GLN A 2 1.81 -3.54 -10.34
N TYR A 3 0.72 -4.13 -10.81
CA TYR A 3 -0.63 -3.89 -10.25
C TYR A 3 -1.58 -5.06 -10.52
N LYS A 4 -2.69 -5.11 -9.80
CA LYS A 4 -3.86 -5.93 -10.13
C LYS A 4 -4.96 -5.05 -10.70
N GLU A 5 -5.67 -5.61 -11.66
CA GLU A 5 -6.71 -4.92 -12.42
C GLU A 5 -8.01 -5.72 -12.42
N TYR A 6 -9.14 -5.02 -12.29
CA TYR A 6 -10.48 -5.58 -12.34
C TYR A 6 -11.40 -4.62 -13.10
N GLY A 7 -12.41 -5.14 -13.81
CA GLY A 7 -13.43 -4.34 -14.47
C GLY A 7 -12.88 -3.35 -15.50
N SER A 8 -11.86 -3.73 -16.27
CA SER A 8 -11.11 -2.86 -17.20
C SER A 8 -11.95 -2.18 -18.29
N THR A 9 -13.19 -2.65 -18.53
CA THR A 9 -14.11 -2.06 -19.50
C THR A 9 -14.96 -0.91 -18.95
N ASN A 10 -14.91 -0.65 -17.63
CA ASN A 10 -15.71 0.38 -16.99
C ASN A 10 -15.03 1.75 -17.10
N ALA A 11 -15.84 2.81 -17.23
CA ALA A 11 -15.34 4.16 -17.50
C ALA A 11 -14.77 4.88 -16.26
N LYS A 12 -15.24 4.54 -15.05
CA LYS A 12 -14.81 5.18 -13.80
C LYS A 12 -13.75 4.34 -13.10
N THR A 13 -12.56 4.89 -12.93
CA THR A 13 -11.43 4.18 -12.30
C THR A 13 -11.32 4.50 -10.82
N ILE A 14 -11.14 3.46 -10.00
CA ILE A 14 -10.78 3.53 -8.59
C ILE A 14 -9.37 2.97 -8.43
N VAL A 15 -8.50 3.70 -7.72
CA VAL A 15 -7.17 3.24 -7.34
C VAL A 15 -7.13 2.96 -5.85
N PHE A 16 -6.73 1.75 -5.45
CA PHE A 16 -6.56 1.33 -4.06
C PHE A 16 -5.07 1.17 -3.72
N LEU A 17 -4.60 1.90 -2.70
CA LEU A 17 -3.23 1.85 -2.19
C LEU A 17 -3.19 1.11 -0.85
N HIS A 18 -2.58 -0.05 -0.83
CA HIS A 18 -2.54 -0.94 0.35
C HIS A 18 -1.62 -0.42 1.46
N GLY A 19 -1.79 -0.95 2.67
CA GLY A 19 -0.95 -0.63 3.82
C GLY A 19 0.46 -1.24 3.75
N GLY A 20 1.37 -0.71 4.56
CA GLY A 20 2.74 -1.22 4.69
C GLY A 20 2.77 -2.69 5.12
N GLY A 21 3.57 -3.52 4.43
CA GLY A 21 3.66 -4.96 4.66
C GLY A 21 2.49 -5.78 4.12
N LEU A 22 1.48 -5.12 3.53
CA LEU A 22 0.36 -5.76 2.84
C LEU A 22 0.63 -5.82 1.32
N SER A 23 -0.37 -6.18 0.52
CA SER A 23 -0.28 -6.19 -0.93
C SER A 23 -1.68 -6.02 -1.55
N TRP A 24 -1.80 -6.16 -2.87
CA TRP A 24 -3.06 -6.02 -3.62
C TRP A 24 -4.25 -6.80 -3.03
N TRP A 25 -4.03 -7.95 -2.42
CA TRP A 25 -5.08 -8.80 -1.82
C TRP A 25 -5.78 -8.13 -0.63
N ASN A 26 -5.20 -7.08 -0.06
CA ASN A 26 -5.82 -6.27 0.99
C ASN A 26 -7.18 -5.70 0.55
N TYR A 27 -7.30 -5.38 -0.75
CA TYR A 27 -8.52 -4.84 -1.35
C TYR A 27 -9.23 -5.81 -2.29
N ARG A 28 -8.93 -7.13 -2.17
CA ARG A 28 -9.53 -8.15 -3.04
C ARG A 28 -11.05 -8.15 -2.98
N GLU A 29 -11.62 -8.02 -1.80
CA GLU A 29 -13.08 -8.07 -1.62
C GLU A 29 -13.76 -6.84 -2.19
N GLU A 30 -13.25 -5.66 -1.86
CA GLU A 30 -13.76 -4.40 -2.39
C GLU A 30 -13.67 -4.40 -3.93
N ALA A 31 -12.55 -4.88 -4.47
CA ALA A 31 -12.38 -4.99 -5.92
C ALA A 31 -13.39 -5.98 -6.54
N GLU A 32 -13.60 -7.15 -5.95
CA GLU A 32 -14.58 -8.12 -6.42
C GLU A 32 -16.02 -7.59 -6.36
N MET A 33 -16.37 -6.84 -5.32
CA MET A 33 -17.68 -6.22 -5.18
C MET A 33 -17.94 -5.11 -6.19
N LEU A 34 -16.91 -4.34 -6.53
CA LEU A 34 -17.03 -3.13 -7.33
C LEU A 34 -16.73 -3.32 -8.83
N LYS A 35 -16.09 -4.42 -9.22
CA LYS A 35 -15.59 -4.65 -10.58
C LYS A 35 -16.64 -4.60 -11.69
N ASN A 36 -17.92 -4.80 -11.37
CA ASN A 36 -19.00 -4.74 -12.36
C ASN A 36 -19.40 -3.30 -12.72
N GLU A 37 -19.07 -2.32 -11.86
CA GLU A 37 -19.42 -0.92 -12.03
C GLU A 37 -18.20 -0.02 -12.27
N TYR A 38 -17.03 -0.42 -11.74
CA TYR A 38 -15.82 0.37 -11.76
C TYR A 38 -14.64 -0.40 -12.37
N HIS A 39 -13.76 0.35 -13.03
CA HIS A 39 -12.42 -0.10 -13.36
C HIS A 39 -11.54 0.07 -12.12
N ILE A 40 -10.91 -0.99 -11.65
CA ILE A 40 -10.17 -0.97 -10.38
C ILE A 40 -8.72 -1.31 -10.64
N ILE A 41 -7.82 -0.47 -10.13
CA ILE A 41 -6.38 -0.66 -10.14
C ILE A 41 -5.89 -0.74 -8.70
N VAL A 42 -5.15 -1.79 -8.40
CA VAL A 42 -4.47 -1.97 -7.11
C VAL A 42 -2.97 -2.09 -7.35
N PRO A 43 -2.22 -0.97 -7.33
CA PRO A 43 -0.77 -1.00 -7.46
C PRO A 43 -0.13 -1.82 -6.34
N ILE A 44 0.98 -2.50 -6.66
CA ILE A 44 1.89 -3.06 -5.67
C ILE A 44 2.91 -1.98 -5.35
N LEU A 45 2.86 -1.45 -4.13
CA LEU A 45 3.74 -0.37 -3.69
C LEU A 45 5.21 -0.81 -3.69
N ASP A 46 6.12 0.11 -3.96
CA ASP A 46 7.55 -0.16 -3.98
C ASP A 46 8.02 -0.83 -2.67
N GLY A 47 8.97 -1.75 -2.77
CA GLY A 47 9.51 -2.49 -1.63
C GLY A 47 8.60 -3.61 -1.10
N HIS A 48 7.39 -3.80 -1.65
CA HIS A 48 6.48 -4.86 -1.25
C HIS A 48 6.60 -6.09 -2.16
N ALA A 49 6.09 -7.24 -1.70
CA ALA A 49 6.14 -8.49 -2.45
C ALA A 49 5.44 -8.36 -3.82
N GLY A 50 6.19 -8.65 -4.87
CA GLY A 50 5.72 -8.51 -6.27
C GLY A 50 6.03 -7.15 -6.90
N SER A 51 6.60 -6.19 -6.16
CA SER A 51 7.12 -4.95 -6.73
C SER A 51 8.41 -5.21 -7.51
N ASP A 52 8.61 -4.42 -8.55
CA ASP A 52 9.84 -4.40 -9.36
C ASP A 52 10.89 -3.37 -8.88
N LYS A 53 10.57 -2.61 -7.83
CA LYS A 53 11.41 -1.56 -7.25
C LYS A 53 11.53 -1.68 -5.72
N PRO A 54 12.69 -1.35 -5.12
CA PRO A 54 12.81 -1.17 -3.68
C PRO A 54 12.05 0.07 -3.22
N PHE A 55 11.64 0.10 -1.96
CA PHE A 55 11.04 1.31 -1.37
C PHE A 55 12.10 2.40 -1.20
N SER A 56 11.83 3.58 -1.71
CA SER A 56 12.67 4.77 -1.55
C SER A 56 12.06 5.77 -0.57
N THR A 57 11.05 6.50 -1.01
CA THR A 57 10.30 7.47 -0.21
C THR A 57 8.82 7.49 -0.58
N ILE A 58 7.99 8.08 0.28
CA ILE A 58 6.56 8.32 0.01
C ILE A 58 6.41 9.18 -1.25
N GLU A 59 7.21 10.24 -1.38
CA GLU A 59 7.16 11.17 -2.50
C GLU A 59 7.52 10.48 -3.84
N SER A 60 8.46 9.53 -3.82
CA SER A 60 8.82 8.77 -5.03
C SER A 60 7.70 7.84 -5.45
N ASN A 61 7.11 7.09 -4.51
CA ASN A 61 5.96 6.24 -4.80
C ASN A 61 4.78 7.07 -5.34
N ALA A 62 4.50 8.23 -4.73
CA ALA A 62 3.45 9.14 -5.19
C ALA A 62 3.69 9.59 -6.63
N ARG A 63 4.90 10.04 -6.98
CA ARG A 63 5.25 10.45 -8.36
C ARG A 63 5.08 9.31 -9.36
N ASP A 64 5.51 8.09 -9.04
CA ASP A 64 5.39 6.94 -9.93
C ASP A 64 3.92 6.61 -10.21
N ILE A 65 3.07 6.64 -9.17
CA ILE A 65 1.64 6.37 -9.31
C ILE A 65 0.94 7.51 -10.07
N ILE A 66 1.28 8.78 -9.79
CA ILE A 66 0.77 9.94 -10.54
C ILE A 66 1.13 9.80 -12.03
N SER A 67 2.39 9.46 -12.34
CA SER A 67 2.84 9.27 -13.72
C SER A 67 2.05 8.17 -14.42
N PHE A 68 1.81 7.05 -13.72
CA PHE A 68 1.00 5.96 -14.24
C PHE A 68 -0.46 6.40 -14.52
N ILE A 69 -1.08 7.12 -13.60
CA ILE A 69 -2.45 7.65 -13.79
C ILE A 69 -2.50 8.61 -14.98
N ARG A 70 -1.52 9.50 -15.09
CA ARG A 70 -1.45 10.47 -16.20
C ARG A 70 -1.28 9.80 -17.55
N GLU A 71 -0.46 8.77 -17.63
CA GLU A 71 -0.10 8.10 -18.87
C GLU A 71 -1.14 7.06 -19.31
N TYR A 72 -1.69 6.28 -18.36
CA TYR A 72 -2.50 5.09 -18.68
C TYR A 72 -3.97 5.18 -18.26
N LEU A 73 -4.36 6.15 -17.41
CA LEU A 73 -5.72 6.27 -16.88
C LEU A 73 -6.37 7.62 -17.20
N ASN A 74 -6.11 8.16 -18.41
CA ASN A 74 -6.70 9.40 -18.91
C ASN A 74 -6.44 10.65 -18.04
N GLY A 75 -5.34 10.67 -17.29
CA GLY A 75 -4.87 11.84 -16.58
C GLY A 75 -5.40 12.02 -15.15
N SER A 76 -6.55 11.43 -14.80
CA SER A 76 -7.11 11.44 -13.45
C SER A 76 -8.03 10.24 -13.22
N VAL A 77 -8.34 9.96 -11.96
CA VAL A 77 -9.23 8.85 -11.59
C VAL A 77 -10.47 9.32 -10.86
N PHE A 78 -11.53 8.50 -10.85
CA PHE A 78 -12.74 8.80 -10.14
C PHE A 78 -12.50 8.83 -8.63
N MET A 79 -11.77 7.83 -8.10
CA MET A 79 -11.51 7.75 -6.66
C MET A 79 -10.10 7.21 -6.38
N LEU A 80 -9.47 7.79 -5.35
CA LEU A 80 -8.20 7.33 -4.78
C LEU A 80 -8.44 6.91 -3.33
N CYS A 81 -8.15 5.66 -3.00
CA CYS A 81 -8.30 5.12 -1.65
C CYS A 81 -6.94 4.66 -1.13
N GLY A 82 -6.60 5.00 0.12
CA GLY A 82 -5.33 4.58 0.70
C GLY A 82 -5.44 4.22 2.18
N LEU A 83 -4.85 3.09 2.55
CA LEU A 83 -4.77 2.60 3.93
C LEU A 83 -3.36 2.80 4.49
N SER A 84 -3.23 3.41 5.67
CA SER A 84 -1.95 3.56 6.40
C SER A 84 -0.86 4.15 5.50
N LEU A 85 0.21 3.42 5.18
CA LEU A 85 1.25 3.85 4.21
C LEU A 85 0.64 4.27 2.86
N GLY A 86 -0.31 3.49 2.34
CA GLY A 86 -1.05 3.86 1.11
C GLY A 86 -1.84 5.14 1.27
N GLY A 87 -2.36 5.42 2.47
CA GLY A 87 -3.00 6.68 2.81
C GLY A 87 -2.04 7.87 2.82
N GLN A 88 -0.82 7.68 3.33
CA GLN A 88 0.24 8.70 3.29
C GLN A 88 0.67 9.00 1.85
N ILE A 89 0.84 7.96 1.02
CA ILE A 89 1.14 8.11 -0.41
C ILE A 89 0.00 8.85 -1.12
N ALA A 90 -1.27 8.53 -0.82
CA ALA A 90 -2.41 9.22 -1.41
C ALA A 90 -2.45 10.70 -1.03
N LEU A 91 -2.16 11.05 0.24
CA LEU A 91 -2.05 12.45 0.68
C LEU A 91 -0.92 13.18 -0.05
N GLU A 92 0.21 12.54 -0.22
CA GLU A 92 1.34 13.09 -0.98
C GLU A 92 0.98 13.30 -2.46
N MET A 93 0.26 12.34 -3.08
CA MET A 93 -0.25 12.49 -4.44
C MET A 93 -1.16 13.71 -4.57
N LEU A 94 -2.07 13.91 -3.62
CA LEU A 94 -2.98 15.07 -3.58
C LEU A 94 -2.23 16.38 -3.35
N SER A 95 -1.14 16.35 -2.58
CA SER A 95 -0.26 17.53 -2.36
C SER A 95 0.50 17.90 -3.64
N GLN A 96 0.99 16.91 -4.38
CA GLN A 96 1.71 17.14 -5.64
C GLN A 96 0.76 17.51 -6.79
N GLN A 97 -0.43 16.90 -6.84
CA GLN A 97 -1.42 17.07 -7.91
C GLN A 97 -2.85 16.98 -7.37
N GLY A 98 -3.42 18.12 -6.99
CA GLY A 98 -4.77 18.19 -6.41
C GLY A 98 -5.91 17.77 -7.34
N ASP A 99 -5.66 17.65 -8.65
CA ASP A 99 -6.63 17.25 -9.68
C ASP A 99 -6.50 15.77 -10.08
N ILE A 100 -5.68 14.98 -9.36
CA ILE A 100 -5.40 13.58 -9.72
C ILE A 100 -6.61 12.65 -9.54
N CYS A 101 -7.57 13.02 -8.69
CA CYS A 101 -8.82 12.29 -8.49
C CYS A 101 -9.98 13.22 -8.18
N GLN A 102 -11.22 12.72 -8.36
CA GLN A 102 -12.44 13.45 -7.98
C GLN A 102 -12.77 13.27 -6.50
N HIS A 103 -12.48 12.10 -5.94
CA HIS A 103 -12.75 11.75 -4.54
C HIS A 103 -11.53 11.04 -3.94
N ALA A 104 -11.29 11.25 -2.64
CA ALA A 104 -10.25 10.55 -1.91
C ALA A 104 -10.80 9.97 -0.60
N ILE A 105 -10.41 8.72 -0.29
CA ILE A 105 -10.65 8.07 1.00
C ILE A 105 -9.30 7.76 1.62
N ILE A 106 -9.02 8.38 2.76
CA ILE A 106 -7.77 8.20 3.50
C ILE A 106 -8.08 7.51 4.82
N GLU A 107 -7.55 6.33 5.00
CA GLU A 107 -7.78 5.51 6.19
C GLU A 107 -6.50 5.31 6.98
N SER A 108 -6.56 5.61 8.29
CA SER A 108 -5.48 5.33 9.25
C SER A 108 -4.09 5.85 8.86
N ALA A 109 -4.01 6.93 8.07
CA ALA A 109 -2.75 7.55 7.70
C ALA A 109 -2.16 8.33 8.88
N VAL A 110 -0.89 8.08 9.21
CA VAL A 110 -0.15 8.88 10.20
C VAL A 110 0.39 10.13 9.50
N VAL A 111 -0.06 11.30 9.92
CA VAL A 111 0.31 12.61 9.31
C VAL A 111 1.35 13.36 10.14
N ILE A 112 1.59 12.94 11.38
CA ILE A 112 2.55 13.59 12.27
C ILE A 112 3.59 12.54 12.69
N SER A 113 4.81 12.66 12.19
CA SER A 113 5.91 11.82 12.65
C SER A 113 6.45 12.33 13.99
N SER A 114 6.55 11.47 14.98
CA SER A 114 7.30 11.80 16.19
C SER A 114 8.79 11.44 15.99
N GLY A 115 9.66 12.45 16.00
CA GLY A 115 11.10 12.26 15.78
C GLY A 115 11.77 11.25 16.72
N ILE A 116 11.18 10.99 17.89
CA ILE A 116 11.68 10.04 18.89
C ILE A 116 11.45 8.58 18.45
N THR A 117 10.31 8.30 17.83
CA THR A 117 9.99 6.96 17.31
C THR A 117 10.96 6.53 16.22
N ASN A 118 11.37 7.42 15.34
CA ASN A 118 12.26 7.11 14.21
C ASN A 118 13.67 6.66 14.63
N VAL A 119 14.18 7.15 15.75
CA VAL A 119 15.51 6.76 16.27
C VAL A 119 15.51 5.34 16.84
N LEU A 120 14.42 4.93 17.50
CA LEU A 120 14.33 3.63 18.19
C LEU A 120 13.80 2.51 17.28
N ILE A 121 13.01 2.82 16.27
CA ILE A 121 12.42 1.82 15.34
C ILE A 121 13.52 0.99 14.66
N SER A 122 14.57 1.62 14.15
CA SER A 122 15.59 0.93 13.35
C SER A 122 16.35 -0.17 14.10
N PRO A 123 16.94 0.05 15.26
CA PRO A 123 17.70 -1.00 15.96
C PRO A 123 16.77 -2.09 16.50
N ALA A 124 15.63 -1.73 17.07
CA ALA A 124 14.66 -2.69 17.57
C ALA A 124 14.12 -3.59 16.44
N PHE A 125 13.77 -2.99 15.30
CA PHE A 125 13.26 -3.74 14.16
C PHE A 125 14.33 -4.61 13.50
N ARG A 126 15.58 -4.15 13.42
CA ARG A 126 16.70 -4.96 12.89
C ARG A 126 16.90 -6.26 13.67
N LEU A 127 16.70 -6.22 14.98
CA LEU A 127 16.81 -7.37 15.86
C LEU A 127 15.60 -8.30 15.75
N SER A 128 14.40 -7.74 15.64
CA SER A 128 13.14 -8.49 15.56
C SER A 128 12.77 -8.97 14.14
N TYR A 129 13.43 -8.48 13.10
CA TYR A 129 13.11 -8.85 11.71
C TYR A 129 13.05 -10.36 11.44
N PRO A 130 13.94 -11.23 11.99
CA PRO A 130 13.81 -12.67 11.80
C PRO A 130 12.48 -13.26 12.30
N LEU A 131 11.85 -12.59 13.29
CA LEU A 131 10.54 -13.00 13.82
C LEU A 131 9.42 -12.81 12.80
N VAL A 132 9.51 -11.79 11.94
CA VAL A 132 8.51 -11.52 10.88
C VAL A 132 8.37 -12.74 9.94
N LYS A 133 9.45 -13.49 9.74
CA LYS A 133 9.47 -14.71 8.94
C LYS A 133 8.93 -15.96 9.68
N GLN A 134 8.60 -15.81 10.97
CA GLN A 134 8.06 -16.91 11.77
C GLN A 134 6.53 -16.91 11.72
N ARG A 135 5.95 -18.04 11.30
CA ARG A 135 4.51 -18.19 11.11
C ARG A 135 3.67 -17.87 12.37
N TRP A 136 4.15 -18.25 13.55
CA TRP A 136 3.48 -17.95 14.81
C TRP A 136 3.41 -16.44 15.08
N PHE A 137 4.52 -15.73 14.79
CA PHE A 137 4.59 -14.27 14.96
C PHE A 137 3.71 -13.55 13.95
N ALA A 138 3.76 -13.96 12.68
CA ALA A 138 2.88 -13.45 11.64
C ALA A 138 1.40 -13.67 12.00
N LYS A 139 1.04 -14.83 12.58
CA LYS A 139 -0.33 -15.11 13.03
C LYS A 139 -0.77 -14.19 14.18
N MET A 140 0.14 -13.86 15.08
CA MET A 140 -0.12 -12.90 16.16
C MET A 140 -0.39 -11.49 15.61
N GLN A 141 0.45 -11.01 14.69
CA GLN A 141 0.29 -9.71 14.03
C GLN A 141 -1.00 -9.66 13.19
N PHE A 142 -1.26 -10.69 12.39
CA PHE A 142 -2.43 -10.78 11.53
C PHE A 142 -3.75 -10.64 12.31
N ARG A 143 -3.83 -11.24 13.51
CA ARG A 143 -5.01 -11.11 14.38
C ARG A 143 -5.29 -9.65 14.78
N GLN A 144 -4.26 -8.81 14.91
CA GLN A 144 -4.43 -7.40 15.27
C GLN A 144 -4.95 -6.57 14.09
N LEU A 145 -4.69 -7.00 12.85
CA LEU A 145 -5.17 -6.34 11.64
C LEU A 145 -6.67 -6.54 11.39
N ARG A 146 -7.32 -7.46 12.13
CA ARG A 146 -8.74 -7.81 12.00
C ARG A 146 -9.17 -8.19 10.57
N LEU A 147 -8.23 -8.68 9.77
CA LEU A 147 -8.48 -9.18 8.43
C LEU A 147 -9.16 -10.56 8.50
N LYS A 148 -9.84 -10.94 7.41
CA LYS A 148 -10.46 -12.26 7.30
C LYS A 148 -9.42 -13.37 7.32
N ALA A 149 -9.74 -14.46 8.02
CA ALA A 149 -8.81 -15.58 8.25
C ALA A 149 -8.25 -16.19 6.96
N GLU A 150 -9.02 -16.17 5.88
CA GLU A 150 -8.63 -16.67 4.56
C GLU A 150 -7.47 -15.91 3.90
N LEU A 151 -7.24 -14.64 4.32
CA LEU A 151 -6.13 -13.82 3.82
C LEU A 151 -4.80 -14.10 4.53
N PHE A 152 -4.78 -14.98 5.55
CA PHE A 152 -3.57 -15.21 6.33
C PHE A 152 -2.40 -15.78 5.50
N GLU A 153 -2.66 -16.67 4.57
CA GLU A 153 -1.59 -17.26 3.74
C GLU A 153 -0.99 -16.23 2.80
N ASP A 154 -1.82 -15.38 2.20
CA ASP A 154 -1.36 -14.26 1.37
C ASP A 154 -0.54 -13.27 2.21
N TYR A 155 -1.04 -12.90 3.39
CA TYR A 155 -0.34 -12.04 4.33
C TYR A 155 1.03 -12.61 4.72
N TYR A 156 1.08 -13.86 5.15
CA TYR A 156 2.32 -14.50 5.61
C TYR A 156 3.35 -14.60 4.48
N ARG A 157 2.94 -15.05 3.30
CA ARG A 157 3.80 -15.17 2.12
C ARG A 157 4.42 -13.82 1.76
N ASP A 158 3.59 -12.79 1.64
CA ASP A 158 4.02 -11.50 1.10
C ASP A 158 4.80 -10.69 2.14
N THR A 159 4.37 -10.68 3.40
CA THR A 159 5.12 -10.03 4.48
C THR A 159 6.51 -10.67 4.70
N ALA A 160 6.61 -11.99 4.63
CA ALA A 160 7.88 -12.69 4.75
C ALA A 160 8.82 -12.46 3.55
N ALA A 161 8.28 -12.09 2.38
CA ALA A 161 9.05 -11.78 1.17
C ALA A 161 9.60 -10.35 1.14
N VAL A 162 9.05 -9.42 1.93
CA VAL A 162 9.55 -8.04 2.02
C VAL A 162 11.00 -8.04 2.51
N GLN A 163 11.87 -7.31 1.80
CA GLN A 163 13.26 -7.18 2.19
C GLN A 163 13.39 -6.35 3.47
N LYS A 164 14.40 -6.69 4.31
CA LYS A 164 14.63 -6.00 5.58
C LYS A 164 14.80 -4.50 5.43
N ASN A 165 15.54 -4.08 4.40
CA ASN A 165 15.80 -2.66 4.18
C ASN A 165 14.55 -1.90 3.74
N ASP A 166 13.72 -2.50 2.89
CA ASP A 166 12.45 -1.92 2.45
C ASP A 166 11.49 -1.76 3.63
N MET A 167 11.38 -2.80 4.47
CA MET A 167 10.52 -2.76 5.65
C MET A 167 10.96 -1.67 6.64
N ILE A 168 12.26 -1.50 6.86
CA ILE A 168 12.80 -0.41 7.68
C ILE A 168 12.51 0.95 7.02
N ALA A 169 12.65 1.05 5.70
CA ALA A 169 12.46 2.29 4.98
C ALA A 169 11.01 2.79 5.08
N PHE A 170 10.02 1.95 4.80
CA PHE A 170 8.63 2.40 4.91
C PHE A 170 8.15 2.56 6.36
N LEU A 171 8.68 1.81 7.34
CA LEU A 171 8.40 2.06 8.75
C LEU A 171 8.95 3.39 9.26
N LYS A 172 10.03 3.88 8.67
CA LYS A 172 10.59 5.20 8.99
C LYS A 172 9.87 6.34 8.28
N ALA A 173 9.32 6.06 7.11
CA ALA A 173 8.55 7.01 6.33
C ALA A 173 7.14 7.22 6.89
N SER A 174 6.64 6.24 7.65
CA SER A 174 5.36 6.29 8.38
C SER A 174 5.54 6.90 9.76
#